data_466f00c8de27c83c3f47ae22799f8018
#
_entry.id   466f00c8de27c83c3f47ae22799f8018
#
_cell.length_a   1.000
_cell.length_b   1.000
_cell.length_c   1.000
_cell.angle_alpha   90.00
_cell.angle_beta   90.00
_cell.angle_gamma   90.00
#
_symmetry.space_group_name_H-M   'P 1'
#
loop_
_entity.id
_entity.type
_entity.pdbx_description
1 polymer ?
#
loop_
_entity_poly.entity_id
_entity_poly.type
_entity_poly.pdbx_seq_one_letter_code
_entity_poly.pdbx_strand_id
1 'polypeptide(L)'
;ASEAILALQPDGVMVAPTAPQYTKGFTDQLQALDIPYIYIDSNIKEVPPLAFFGQNSRQSGYFAARMMMLLAREEKEIVIFRKIHEGIVGSNQQENREIGFRQYMKEHHPSCTILELDLHAERNDEDNEMLDEFFRTYPMVKNGITFNSKAYIVGEYLQSRGKKDFNLIGYDLLERNVTCLKEGSISFLIAQQPELQGANGIKALCDHLIFKKEVTRINYMPIDLLTVETIDYYHSK
;
A
#
# COMPACT_ATOMS: atom_id res chain seq x y z
N ALA A 1 23.34 4.88 1.69
CA ALA A 1 22.80 4.08 2.80
C ALA A 1 23.36 2.65 2.77
N SER A 2 23.27 1.93 1.64
CA SER A 2 23.69 0.51 1.52
C SER A 2 25.15 0.27 1.89
N GLU A 3 26.06 1.08 1.38
CA GLU A 3 27.52 0.99 1.70
C GLU A 3 27.79 1.19 3.19
N ALA A 4 27.07 2.11 3.84
CA ALA A 4 27.23 2.36 5.27
C ALA A 4 26.76 1.16 6.11
N ILE A 5 25.70 0.46 5.68
CA ILE A 5 25.22 -0.75 6.34
C ILE A 5 26.24 -1.88 6.19
N LEU A 6 26.77 -2.09 4.98
CA LEU A 6 27.77 -3.12 4.72
C LEU A 6 29.07 -2.88 5.50
N ALA A 7 29.48 -1.63 5.67
CA ALA A 7 30.67 -1.26 6.45
C ALA A 7 30.53 -1.61 7.95
N LEU A 8 29.30 -1.73 8.48
CA LEU A 8 29.03 -2.15 9.86
C LEU A 8 29.17 -3.66 10.06
N GLN A 9 29.25 -4.46 9.00
CA GLN A 9 29.31 -5.94 9.04
C GLN A 9 28.21 -6.52 9.94
N PRO A 10 26.90 -6.21 9.68
CA PRO A 10 25.81 -6.67 10.53
C PRO A 10 25.65 -8.20 10.44
N ASP A 11 25.20 -8.83 11.52
CA ASP A 11 24.86 -10.26 11.53
C ASP A 11 23.60 -10.58 10.69
N GLY A 12 22.74 -9.61 10.46
CA GLY A 12 21.53 -9.73 9.65
C GLY A 12 20.91 -8.39 9.34
N VAL A 13 20.11 -8.31 8.27
CA VAL A 13 19.51 -7.05 7.80
C VAL A 13 18.02 -7.20 7.55
N MET A 14 17.25 -6.19 7.94
CA MET A 14 15.83 -6.07 7.57
C MET A 14 15.67 -4.94 6.56
N VAL A 15 15.01 -5.23 5.44
CA VAL A 15 14.90 -4.33 4.29
C VAL A 15 13.44 -4.15 3.90
N ALA A 16 13.01 -2.91 3.74
CA ALA A 16 11.77 -2.57 3.05
C ALA A 16 12.11 -2.19 1.59
N PRO A 17 11.89 -3.06 0.61
CA PRO A 17 12.31 -2.83 -0.77
C PRO A 17 11.35 -1.89 -1.53
N THR A 18 11.35 -0.62 -1.16
CA THR A 18 10.50 0.41 -1.77
C THR A 18 10.90 0.76 -3.21
N ALA A 19 12.16 0.50 -3.57
CA ALA A 19 12.72 0.73 -4.90
C ALA A 19 13.48 -0.53 -5.37
N PRO A 20 12.81 -1.49 -6.03
CA PRO A 20 13.35 -2.79 -6.37
C PRO A 20 14.66 -2.74 -7.16
N GLN A 21 14.78 -1.79 -8.09
CA GLN A 21 15.96 -1.61 -8.94
C GLN A 21 17.24 -1.31 -8.14
N TYR A 22 17.14 -0.60 -7.01
CA TYR A 22 18.27 -0.32 -6.13
C TYR A 22 18.46 -1.38 -5.05
N THR A 23 17.36 -1.97 -4.58
CA THR A 23 17.37 -2.98 -3.52
C THR A 23 18.08 -4.25 -3.98
N LYS A 24 17.88 -4.67 -5.24
CA LYS A 24 18.50 -5.88 -5.79
C LYS A 24 20.02 -5.85 -5.66
N GLY A 25 20.68 -4.78 -6.08
CA GLY A 25 22.14 -4.66 -5.99
C GLY A 25 22.67 -4.72 -4.55
N PHE A 26 21.89 -4.22 -3.58
CA PHE A 26 22.25 -4.31 -2.17
C PHE A 26 22.08 -5.73 -1.62
N THR A 27 20.98 -6.40 -1.94
CA THR A 27 20.74 -7.77 -1.46
C THR A 27 21.64 -8.80 -2.13
N ASP A 28 22.07 -8.59 -3.38
CA ASP A 28 23.09 -9.40 -4.02
C ASP A 28 24.44 -9.32 -3.24
N GLN A 29 24.80 -8.14 -2.71
CA GLN A 29 25.99 -7.97 -1.87
C GLN A 29 25.84 -8.65 -0.50
N LEU A 30 24.65 -8.55 0.14
CA LEU A 30 24.38 -9.26 1.38
C LEU A 30 24.53 -10.78 1.19
N GLN A 31 24.01 -11.31 0.08
CA GLN A 31 24.14 -12.72 -0.28
C GLN A 31 25.59 -13.16 -0.48
N ALA A 32 26.38 -12.33 -1.18
CA ALA A 32 27.80 -12.62 -1.41
C ALA A 32 28.62 -12.63 -0.10
N LEU A 33 28.15 -11.96 0.94
CA LEU A 33 28.77 -11.90 2.27
C LEU A 33 28.15 -12.90 3.28
N ASP A 34 27.25 -13.78 2.82
CA ASP A 34 26.48 -14.70 3.69
C ASP A 34 25.71 -13.98 4.82
N ILE A 35 25.33 -12.72 4.62
CA ILE A 35 24.53 -11.96 5.59
C ILE A 35 23.04 -12.23 5.33
N PRO A 36 22.30 -12.89 6.25
CA PRO A 36 20.89 -13.15 6.09
C PRO A 36 20.09 -11.84 6.13
N TYR A 37 19.10 -11.75 5.25
CA TYR A 37 18.22 -10.60 5.22
C TYR A 37 16.75 -10.99 5.13
N ILE A 38 15.90 -10.12 5.63
CA ILE A 38 14.44 -10.25 5.65
C ILE A 38 13.84 -9.08 4.88
N TYR A 39 12.81 -9.36 4.09
CA TYR A 39 11.97 -8.33 3.53
C TYR A 39 10.76 -8.08 4.42
N ILE A 40 10.42 -6.81 4.60
CA ILE A 40 9.16 -6.34 5.20
C ILE A 40 8.41 -5.47 4.18
N ASP A 41 7.10 -5.40 4.33
CA ASP A 41 6.20 -4.58 3.51
C ASP A 41 6.09 -5.04 2.05
N SER A 42 7.18 -5.05 1.31
CA SER A 42 7.24 -5.44 -0.10
C SER A 42 8.21 -6.59 -0.33
N ASN A 43 8.03 -7.35 -1.41
CA ASN A 43 8.86 -8.50 -1.74
C ASN A 43 9.39 -8.41 -3.18
N ILE A 44 10.65 -8.80 -3.37
CA ILE A 44 11.28 -8.95 -4.68
C ILE A 44 11.45 -10.43 -4.97
N LYS A 45 10.74 -10.96 -5.98
CA LYS A 45 10.71 -12.39 -6.27
C LYS A 45 12.05 -12.92 -6.79
N GLU A 46 12.79 -12.10 -7.51
CA GLU A 46 14.05 -12.45 -8.18
C GLU A 46 15.20 -12.67 -7.19
N VAL A 47 15.11 -12.08 -6.01
CA VAL A 47 16.15 -12.19 -4.97
C VAL A 47 15.48 -12.61 -3.65
N PRO A 48 15.35 -13.92 -3.41
CA PRO A 48 14.61 -14.44 -2.28
C PRO A 48 15.33 -14.16 -0.95
N PRO A 49 14.63 -13.55 0.05
CA PRO A 49 15.14 -13.33 1.39
C PRO A 49 15.10 -14.62 2.23
N LEU A 50 15.73 -14.57 3.42
CA LEU A 50 15.52 -15.58 4.48
C LEU A 50 14.03 -15.69 4.81
N ALA A 51 13.34 -14.55 5.01
CA ALA A 51 11.90 -14.49 5.21
C ALA A 51 11.32 -13.17 4.67
N PHE A 52 10.03 -13.19 4.38
CA PHE A 52 9.22 -12.02 4.04
C PHE A 52 8.06 -11.90 5.01
N PHE A 53 7.82 -10.69 5.50
CA PHE A 53 6.66 -10.32 6.31
C PHE A 53 5.97 -9.12 5.65
N GLY A 54 4.73 -9.30 5.21
CA GLY A 54 3.94 -8.26 4.55
C GLY A 54 2.62 -8.80 4.03
N GLN A 55 1.76 -7.93 3.53
CA GLN A 55 0.50 -8.39 2.95
C GLN A 55 0.72 -9.08 1.59
N ASN A 56 -0.18 -10.01 1.25
CA ASN A 56 -0.36 -10.40 -0.14
C ASN A 56 -1.02 -9.24 -0.90
N SER A 57 -0.20 -8.39 -1.52
CA SER A 57 -0.66 -7.15 -2.16
C SER A 57 -1.72 -7.39 -3.23
N ARG A 58 -1.59 -8.47 -4.02
CA ARG A 58 -2.59 -8.81 -5.04
C ARG A 58 -3.93 -9.19 -4.40
N GLN A 59 -3.90 -10.02 -3.34
CA GLN A 59 -5.11 -10.40 -2.61
C GLN A 59 -5.72 -9.20 -1.88
N SER A 60 -4.90 -8.28 -1.37
CA SER A 60 -5.35 -7.04 -0.75
C SER A 60 -6.10 -6.14 -1.73
N GLY A 61 -5.58 -5.99 -2.95
CA GLY A 61 -6.28 -5.25 -4.00
C GLY A 61 -7.58 -5.92 -4.46
N TYR A 62 -7.58 -7.24 -4.58
CA TYR A 62 -8.79 -8.02 -4.89
C TYR A 62 -9.88 -7.83 -3.81
N PHE A 63 -9.47 -7.88 -2.55
CA PHE A 63 -10.35 -7.59 -1.40
C PHE A 63 -10.87 -6.15 -1.43
N ALA A 64 -9.99 -5.17 -1.70
CA ALA A 64 -10.37 -3.76 -1.78
C ALA A 64 -11.43 -3.51 -2.87
N ALA A 65 -11.33 -4.19 -4.01
CA ALA A 65 -12.35 -4.11 -5.08
C ALA A 65 -13.71 -4.62 -4.60
N ARG A 66 -13.74 -5.75 -3.87
CA ARG A 66 -14.98 -6.25 -3.28
C ARG A 66 -15.59 -5.24 -2.30
N MET A 67 -14.77 -4.62 -1.44
CA MET A 67 -15.23 -3.60 -0.49
C MET A 67 -15.72 -2.34 -1.22
N MET A 68 -15.04 -1.93 -2.27
CA MET A 68 -15.48 -0.81 -3.12
C MET A 68 -16.85 -1.08 -3.72
N MET A 69 -17.12 -2.28 -4.23
CA MET A 69 -18.41 -2.60 -4.82
C MET A 69 -19.57 -2.67 -3.80
N LEU A 70 -19.25 -2.95 -2.53
CA LEU A 70 -20.25 -2.83 -1.45
C LEU A 70 -20.60 -1.37 -1.15
N LEU A 71 -19.66 -0.43 -1.29
CA LEU A 71 -19.89 1.01 -1.16
C LEU A 71 -20.60 1.58 -2.40
N ALA A 72 -20.11 1.23 -3.57
CA ALA A 72 -20.52 1.78 -4.86
C ALA A 72 -21.96 1.37 -5.26
N ARG A 73 -22.46 0.27 -4.71
CA ARG A 73 -23.81 -0.28 -5.03
C ARG A 73 -23.99 -0.50 -6.54
N GLU A 74 -24.81 0.34 -7.20
CA GLU A 74 -25.13 0.25 -8.63
C GLU A 74 -24.30 1.21 -9.51
N GLU A 75 -23.39 1.97 -8.91
CA GLU A 75 -22.52 2.90 -9.65
C GLU A 75 -21.55 2.13 -10.57
N LYS A 76 -21.35 2.66 -11.78
CA LYS A 76 -20.61 1.96 -12.84
C LYS A 76 -19.23 2.55 -13.10
N GLU A 77 -18.84 3.57 -12.34
CA GLU A 77 -17.56 4.26 -12.52
C GLU A 77 -16.79 4.30 -11.22
N ILE A 78 -15.51 3.92 -11.30
CA ILE A 78 -14.56 3.99 -10.19
C ILE A 78 -13.29 4.63 -10.71
N VAL A 79 -12.70 5.55 -9.93
CA VAL A 79 -11.40 6.13 -10.25
C VAL A 79 -10.31 5.50 -9.39
N ILE A 80 -9.20 5.12 -10.03
CA ILE A 80 -7.95 4.77 -9.35
C ILE A 80 -7.06 6.01 -9.36
N PHE A 81 -6.77 6.53 -8.18
CA PHE A 81 -5.79 7.59 -7.99
C PHE A 81 -4.42 6.96 -7.79
N ARG A 82 -3.55 7.09 -8.78
CA ARG A 82 -2.20 6.52 -8.73
C ARG A 82 -1.21 7.59 -8.30
N LYS A 83 -0.24 7.19 -7.49
CA LYS A 83 0.93 8.01 -7.24
C LYS A 83 1.99 7.69 -8.29
N ILE A 84 2.41 8.70 -9.04
CA ILE A 84 3.54 8.59 -9.95
C ILE A 84 4.70 9.46 -9.44
N HIS A 85 5.90 8.98 -9.63
CA HIS A 85 7.13 9.72 -9.43
C HIS A 85 8.00 9.56 -10.69
N GLU A 86 8.34 10.66 -11.35
CA GLU A 86 9.11 10.65 -12.61
C GLU A 86 8.54 9.71 -13.70
N GLY A 87 7.20 9.62 -13.78
CA GLY A 87 6.50 8.79 -14.77
C GLY A 87 6.44 7.29 -14.42
N ILE A 88 6.90 6.89 -13.23
CA ILE A 88 6.89 5.50 -12.76
C ILE A 88 5.87 5.35 -11.64
N VAL A 89 5.02 4.32 -11.71
CA VAL A 89 4.13 3.91 -10.61
C VAL A 89 4.98 3.48 -9.42
N GLY A 90 4.72 4.08 -8.26
CA GLY A 90 5.67 4.21 -7.16
C GLY A 90 6.21 2.95 -6.47
N SER A 91 5.52 1.80 -6.49
CA SER A 91 6.05 0.57 -5.85
C SER A 91 5.38 -0.70 -6.39
N ASN A 92 6.07 -1.84 -6.29
CA ASN A 92 5.53 -3.16 -6.61
C ASN A 92 4.23 -3.47 -5.85
N GLN A 93 4.07 -2.93 -4.65
CA GLN A 93 2.84 -3.10 -3.87
C GLN A 93 1.66 -2.40 -4.52
N GLN A 94 1.80 -1.14 -4.90
CA GLN A 94 0.75 -0.37 -5.55
C GLN A 94 0.32 -1.08 -6.85
N GLU A 95 1.29 -1.50 -7.66
CA GLU A 95 1.02 -2.21 -8.91
C GLU A 95 0.31 -3.56 -8.67
N ASN A 96 0.78 -4.37 -7.73
CA ASN A 96 0.16 -5.65 -7.41
C ASN A 96 -1.26 -5.49 -6.82
N ARG A 97 -1.51 -4.46 -6.02
CA ARG A 97 -2.86 -4.12 -5.52
C ARG A 97 -3.78 -3.76 -6.68
N GLU A 98 -3.32 -2.91 -7.60
CA GLU A 98 -4.09 -2.54 -8.78
C GLU A 98 -4.40 -3.77 -9.67
N ILE A 99 -3.44 -4.65 -9.89
CA ILE A 99 -3.66 -5.92 -10.62
C ILE A 99 -4.75 -6.76 -9.95
N GLY A 100 -4.70 -6.91 -8.63
CA GLY A 100 -5.72 -7.64 -7.87
C GLY A 100 -7.09 -6.99 -7.94
N PHE A 101 -7.16 -5.67 -7.81
CA PHE A 101 -8.39 -4.89 -7.95
C PHE A 101 -9.03 -5.07 -9.33
N ARG A 102 -8.27 -4.88 -10.39
CA ARG A 102 -8.75 -5.05 -11.77
C ARG A 102 -9.16 -6.47 -12.06
N GLN A 103 -8.49 -7.47 -11.48
CA GLN A 103 -8.87 -8.87 -11.60
C GLN A 103 -10.28 -9.08 -11.04
N TYR A 104 -10.56 -8.64 -9.81
CA TYR A 104 -11.90 -8.75 -9.21
C TYR A 104 -12.97 -8.06 -10.07
N MET A 105 -12.69 -6.84 -10.52
CA MET A 105 -13.63 -6.09 -11.36
C MET A 105 -13.94 -6.81 -12.67
N LYS A 106 -12.93 -7.36 -13.32
CA LYS A 106 -13.11 -8.14 -14.55
C LYS A 106 -13.94 -9.41 -14.34
N GLU A 107 -13.73 -10.10 -13.21
CA GLU A 107 -14.42 -11.36 -12.88
C GLU A 107 -15.88 -11.15 -12.45
N HIS A 108 -16.18 -10.07 -11.73
CA HIS A 108 -17.48 -9.87 -11.08
C HIS A 108 -18.28 -8.69 -11.60
N HIS A 109 -17.62 -7.66 -12.12
CA HIS A 109 -18.23 -6.40 -12.55
C HIS A 109 -17.66 -5.92 -13.91
N PRO A 110 -17.73 -6.73 -14.98
CA PRO A 110 -17.09 -6.42 -16.26
C PRO A 110 -17.65 -5.18 -16.96
N SER A 111 -18.84 -4.71 -16.56
CA SER A 111 -19.45 -3.48 -17.09
C SER A 111 -19.04 -2.21 -16.34
N CYS A 112 -18.27 -2.33 -15.26
CA CYS A 112 -17.79 -1.17 -14.51
C CYS A 112 -16.61 -0.53 -15.24
N THR A 113 -16.68 0.78 -15.43
CA THR A 113 -15.60 1.57 -16.02
C THR A 113 -14.59 1.96 -14.94
N ILE A 114 -13.32 1.65 -15.17
CA ILE A 114 -12.24 2.07 -14.29
C ILE A 114 -11.54 3.25 -14.97
N LEU A 115 -11.66 4.41 -14.33
CA LEU A 115 -10.94 5.62 -14.68
C LEU A 115 -9.61 5.67 -13.91
N GLU A 116 -8.66 6.44 -14.41
CA GLU A 116 -7.35 6.59 -13.82
C GLU A 116 -6.99 8.07 -13.72
N LEU A 117 -6.42 8.45 -12.59
CA LEU A 117 -5.84 9.78 -12.40
C LEU A 117 -4.48 9.63 -11.72
N ASP A 118 -3.47 10.12 -12.41
CA ASP A 118 -2.10 10.10 -11.92
C ASP A 118 -1.81 11.39 -11.13
N LEU A 119 -1.39 11.23 -9.87
CA LEU A 119 -1.08 12.32 -8.95
C LEU A 119 0.41 12.33 -8.61
N HIS A 120 1.02 13.50 -8.49
CA HIS A 120 2.46 13.63 -8.22
C HIS A 120 2.82 13.58 -6.73
N ALA A 121 1.83 13.73 -5.83
CA ALA A 121 1.92 13.53 -4.39
C ALA A 121 2.91 14.43 -3.60
N GLU A 122 3.60 15.34 -4.24
CA GLU A 122 4.55 16.27 -3.64
C GLU A 122 4.29 17.73 -4.05
N ARG A 123 3.33 17.94 -4.97
CA ARG A 123 2.98 19.26 -5.51
C ARG A 123 1.48 19.50 -5.31
N ASN A 124 1.10 19.82 -4.07
CA ASN A 124 -0.30 19.97 -3.64
C ASN A 124 -1.14 20.86 -4.56
N ASP A 125 -0.58 21.93 -5.12
CA ASP A 125 -1.34 22.83 -6.01
C ASP A 125 -1.60 22.18 -7.37
N GLU A 126 -0.60 21.52 -7.96
CA GLU A 126 -0.76 20.79 -9.23
C GLU A 126 -1.73 19.62 -9.08
N ASP A 127 -1.63 18.84 -8.00
CA ASP A 127 -2.54 17.73 -7.74
C ASP A 127 -3.98 18.23 -7.55
N ASN A 128 -4.20 19.38 -6.92
CA ASN A 128 -5.52 20.02 -6.79
C ASN A 128 -6.09 20.48 -8.14
N GLU A 129 -5.28 21.07 -8.99
CA GLU A 129 -5.70 21.47 -10.35
C GLU A 129 -6.08 20.25 -11.19
N MET A 130 -5.31 19.16 -11.11
CA MET A 130 -5.61 17.90 -11.80
C MET A 130 -6.91 17.27 -11.28
N LEU A 131 -7.17 17.31 -9.98
CA LEU A 131 -8.40 16.83 -9.37
C LEU A 131 -9.60 17.70 -9.78
N ASP A 132 -9.46 19.05 -9.82
CA ASP A 132 -10.50 19.96 -10.29
C ASP A 132 -10.87 19.68 -11.75
N GLU A 133 -9.87 19.47 -12.62
CA GLU A 133 -10.09 19.10 -14.04
C GLU A 133 -10.77 17.75 -14.18
N PHE A 134 -10.31 16.76 -13.43
CA PHE A 134 -10.88 15.42 -13.44
C PHE A 134 -12.36 15.43 -13.05
N PHE A 135 -12.71 16.07 -11.93
CA PHE A 135 -14.10 16.13 -11.49
C PHE A 135 -15.00 17.05 -12.31
N ARG A 136 -14.41 17.96 -13.07
CA ARG A 136 -15.15 18.72 -14.10
C ARG A 136 -15.48 17.85 -15.31
N THR A 137 -14.56 16.97 -15.70
CA THR A 137 -14.72 16.05 -16.84
C THR A 137 -15.64 14.88 -16.50
N TYR A 138 -15.54 14.38 -15.26
CA TYR A 138 -16.29 13.22 -14.75
C TYR A 138 -17.13 13.57 -13.50
N PRO A 139 -18.15 14.44 -13.63
CA PRO A 139 -18.89 14.97 -12.49
C PRO A 139 -19.73 13.90 -11.75
N MET A 140 -20.01 12.77 -12.39
CA MET A 140 -20.84 11.69 -11.84
C MET A 140 -20.04 10.63 -11.07
N VAL A 141 -18.72 10.65 -11.15
CA VAL A 141 -17.87 9.70 -10.42
C VAL A 141 -17.94 9.95 -8.91
N LYS A 142 -18.32 8.94 -8.17
CA LYS A 142 -18.50 8.99 -6.71
C LYS A 142 -17.66 7.95 -5.95
N ASN A 143 -16.85 7.18 -6.65
CA ASN A 143 -16.11 6.09 -6.05
C ASN A 143 -14.66 6.13 -6.50
N GLY A 144 -13.73 6.01 -5.55
CA GLY A 144 -12.30 6.03 -5.85
C GLY A 144 -11.46 5.25 -4.85
N ILE A 145 -10.29 4.89 -5.29
CA ILE A 145 -9.32 4.15 -4.48
C ILE A 145 -7.90 4.65 -4.72
N THR A 146 -7.10 4.65 -3.66
CA THR A 146 -5.65 4.81 -3.74
C THR A 146 -4.98 3.53 -3.25
N PHE A 147 -3.91 3.06 -3.92
CA PHE A 147 -3.19 1.86 -3.52
C PHE A 147 -1.90 2.14 -2.73
N ASN A 148 -1.71 3.38 -2.34
CA ASN A 148 -0.56 3.88 -1.57
C ASN A 148 -1.01 4.55 -0.26
N SER A 149 -0.04 4.93 0.57
CA SER A 149 -0.27 5.54 1.89
C SER A 149 -0.77 6.99 1.86
N LYS A 150 -0.92 7.62 0.70
CA LYS A 150 -1.25 9.06 0.59
C LYS A 150 -2.71 9.32 0.19
N ALA A 151 -3.65 8.51 0.67
CA ALA A 151 -5.08 8.70 0.44
C ALA A 151 -5.59 10.07 0.93
N TYR A 152 -4.93 10.64 1.94
CA TYR A 152 -5.25 11.96 2.48
C TYR A 152 -5.19 13.08 1.43
N ILE A 153 -4.38 12.96 0.38
CA ILE A 153 -4.32 13.98 -0.68
C ILE A 153 -5.70 14.13 -1.33
N VAL A 154 -6.31 13.01 -1.71
CA VAL A 154 -7.66 13.00 -2.25
C VAL A 154 -8.69 13.32 -1.18
N GLY A 155 -8.55 12.77 0.04
CA GLY A 155 -9.45 13.00 1.16
C GLY A 155 -9.58 14.48 1.54
N GLU A 156 -8.47 15.19 1.70
CA GLU A 156 -8.43 16.62 2.02
C GLU A 156 -8.97 17.47 0.85
N TYR A 157 -8.68 17.09 -0.39
CA TYR A 157 -9.27 17.74 -1.56
C TYR A 157 -10.80 17.62 -1.54
N LEU A 158 -11.35 16.40 -1.33
CA LEU A 158 -12.79 16.17 -1.26
C LEU A 158 -13.47 17.03 -0.17
N GLN A 159 -12.83 17.15 1.00
CA GLN A 159 -13.29 18.04 2.09
C GLN A 159 -13.29 19.51 1.66
N SER A 160 -12.18 19.99 1.09
CA SER A 160 -12.05 21.38 0.66
C SER A 160 -13.07 21.79 -0.40
N ARG A 161 -13.55 20.85 -1.21
CA ARG A 161 -14.56 21.04 -2.25
C ARG A 161 -15.98 20.66 -1.80
N GLY A 162 -16.17 20.22 -0.55
CA GLY A 162 -17.46 19.83 -0.01
C GLY A 162 -18.09 18.60 -0.67
N LYS A 163 -17.28 17.71 -1.24
CA LYS A 163 -17.73 16.48 -1.92
C LYS A 163 -18.01 15.36 -0.91
N LYS A 164 -19.17 15.43 -0.24
CA LYS A 164 -19.54 14.49 0.83
C LYS A 164 -20.03 13.13 0.34
N ASP A 165 -20.49 13.04 -0.91
CA ASP A 165 -21.09 11.84 -1.50
C ASP A 165 -20.05 11.00 -2.26
N PHE A 166 -18.77 11.07 -1.87
CA PHE A 166 -17.72 10.34 -2.53
C PHE A 166 -17.17 9.23 -1.62
N ASN A 167 -17.16 8.00 -2.11
CA ASN A 167 -16.59 6.86 -1.42
C ASN A 167 -15.10 6.73 -1.77
N LEU A 168 -14.23 6.86 -0.79
CA LEU A 168 -12.79 6.70 -0.96
C LEU A 168 -12.27 5.57 -0.09
N ILE A 169 -11.54 4.62 -0.71
CA ILE A 169 -10.75 3.61 0.01
C ILE A 169 -9.27 3.98 -0.08
N GLY A 170 -8.59 3.95 1.05
CA GLY A 170 -7.16 4.20 1.14
C GLY A 170 -6.41 3.07 1.86
N TYR A 171 -5.09 3.20 1.88
CA TYR A 171 -4.18 2.30 2.60
C TYR A 171 -3.40 3.07 3.65
N ASP A 172 -3.00 2.36 4.69
CA ASP A 172 -2.16 2.80 5.79
C ASP A 172 -2.80 3.82 6.76
N LEU A 173 -2.33 3.76 7.99
CA LEU A 173 -2.85 4.55 9.10
C LEU A 173 -1.99 5.78 9.40
N LEU A 174 -1.55 6.49 8.35
CA LEU A 174 -0.93 7.79 8.55
C LEU A 174 -1.93 8.73 9.26
N GLU A 175 -1.46 9.59 10.14
CA GLU A 175 -2.29 10.51 10.91
C GLU A 175 -3.30 11.29 10.05
N ARG A 176 -2.86 11.80 8.88
CA ARG A 176 -3.73 12.50 7.93
C ARG A 176 -4.80 11.60 7.32
N ASN A 177 -4.49 10.32 7.03
CA ASN A 177 -5.48 9.36 6.56
C ASN A 177 -6.54 9.08 7.63
N VAL A 178 -6.11 8.89 8.88
CA VAL A 178 -6.99 8.66 10.02
C VAL A 178 -7.88 9.88 10.27
N THR A 179 -7.34 11.10 10.15
CA THR A 179 -8.12 12.35 10.24
C THR A 179 -9.20 12.38 9.14
N CYS A 180 -8.83 12.12 7.89
CA CYS A 180 -9.79 12.07 6.77
C CYS A 180 -10.85 10.98 6.95
N LEU A 181 -10.50 9.82 7.53
CA LEU A 181 -11.47 8.79 7.88
C LEU A 181 -12.46 9.28 8.93
N LYS A 182 -11.98 9.91 10.00
CA LYS A 182 -12.82 10.45 11.10
C LYS A 182 -13.73 11.59 10.63
N GLU A 183 -13.28 12.37 9.68
CA GLU A 183 -14.04 13.48 9.08
C GLU A 183 -14.94 13.04 7.91
N GLY A 184 -14.88 11.76 7.52
CA GLY A 184 -15.78 11.13 6.56
C GLY A 184 -15.43 11.34 5.09
N SER A 185 -14.24 11.88 4.75
CA SER A 185 -13.77 11.98 3.37
C SER A 185 -13.04 10.73 2.87
N ILE A 186 -12.64 9.85 3.78
CA ILE A 186 -12.24 8.47 3.48
C ILE A 186 -13.28 7.54 4.12
N SER A 187 -13.78 6.57 3.35
CA SER A 187 -14.78 5.62 3.81
C SER A 187 -14.15 4.43 4.54
N PHE A 188 -13.05 3.91 4.00
CA PHE A 188 -12.32 2.78 4.57
C PHE A 188 -10.81 2.98 4.46
N LEU A 189 -10.07 2.48 5.46
CA LEU A 189 -8.62 2.31 5.42
C LEU A 189 -8.26 0.84 5.53
N ILE A 190 -7.31 0.40 4.72
CA ILE A 190 -6.73 -0.95 4.80
C ILE A 190 -5.38 -0.84 5.51
N ALA A 191 -5.29 -1.44 6.70
CA ALA A 191 -4.09 -1.42 7.54
C ALA A 191 -3.16 -2.60 7.22
N GLN A 192 -1.86 -2.41 7.44
CA GLN A 192 -0.80 -3.37 7.10
C GLN A 192 0.00 -3.87 8.32
N GLN A 193 -0.22 -3.35 9.52
CA GLN A 193 0.47 -3.72 10.75
C GLN A 193 2.02 -3.62 10.67
N PRO A 194 2.60 -2.44 10.34
CA PRO A 194 4.04 -2.32 10.12
C PRO A 194 4.88 -2.65 11.38
N GLU A 195 4.38 -2.37 12.58
CA GLU A 195 5.04 -2.69 13.85
C GLU A 195 5.17 -4.21 14.02
N LEU A 196 4.12 -4.95 13.71
CA LEU A 196 4.13 -6.42 13.79
C LEU A 196 5.02 -7.04 12.73
N GLN A 197 5.08 -6.46 11.53
CA GLN A 197 6.05 -6.87 10.49
C GLN A 197 7.48 -6.72 11.00
N GLY A 198 7.81 -5.57 11.59
CA GLY A 198 9.12 -5.29 12.17
C GLY A 198 9.47 -6.26 13.31
N ALA A 199 8.56 -6.44 14.27
CA ALA A 199 8.75 -7.33 15.40
C ALA A 199 8.96 -8.79 14.96
N ASN A 200 8.13 -9.29 14.05
CA ASN A 200 8.26 -10.65 13.51
C ASN A 200 9.55 -10.81 12.67
N GLY A 201 9.96 -9.77 11.94
CA GLY A 201 11.21 -9.77 11.19
C GLY A 201 12.42 -9.90 12.11
N ILE A 202 12.50 -9.11 13.18
CA ILE A 202 13.58 -9.20 14.17
C ILE A 202 13.57 -10.57 14.83
N LYS A 203 12.39 -11.06 15.24
CA LYS A 203 12.25 -12.39 15.84
C LYS A 203 12.77 -13.49 14.91
N ALA A 204 12.44 -13.44 13.62
CA ALA A 204 12.90 -14.42 12.65
C ALA A 204 14.42 -14.38 12.46
N LEU A 205 15.06 -13.20 12.45
CA LEU A 205 16.51 -13.06 12.43
C LEU A 205 17.13 -13.69 13.70
N CYS A 206 16.59 -13.42 14.89
CA CYS A 206 17.05 -14.03 16.13
C CYS A 206 16.87 -15.57 16.14
N ASP A 207 15.72 -16.06 15.67
CA ASP A 207 15.46 -17.50 15.58
C ASP A 207 16.49 -18.18 14.66
N HIS A 208 16.83 -17.56 13.54
CA HIS A 208 17.83 -18.08 12.61
C HIS A 208 19.27 -17.97 13.14
N LEU A 209 19.68 -16.76 13.56
CA LEU A 209 21.08 -16.47 13.90
C LEU A 209 21.50 -17.05 15.24
N ILE A 210 20.64 -16.95 16.27
CA ILE A 210 20.95 -17.33 17.64
C ILE A 210 20.50 -18.76 17.92
N PHE A 211 19.25 -19.07 17.62
CA PHE A 211 18.64 -20.34 17.97
C PHE A 211 18.77 -21.42 16.89
N LYS A 212 19.34 -21.07 15.71
CA LYS A 212 19.54 -21.97 14.56
C LYS A 212 18.26 -22.70 14.13
N LYS A 213 17.12 -22.03 14.27
CA LYS A 213 15.82 -22.56 13.85
C LYS A 213 15.56 -22.28 12.39
N GLU A 214 14.78 -23.13 11.77
CA GLU A 214 14.20 -22.87 10.45
C GLU A 214 13.17 -21.74 10.54
N VAL A 215 13.18 -20.85 9.53
CA VAL A 215 12.26 -19.71 9.43
C VAL A 215 11.35 -19.90 8.22
N THR A 216 10.06 -19.72 8.43
CA THR A 216 9.09 -19.76 7.33
C THR A 216 9.37 -18.61 6.36
N ARG A 217 9.53 -18.94 5.09
CA ARG A 217 9.98 -17.97 4.07
C ARG A 217 8.95 -16.90 3.73
N ILE A 218 7.67 -17.24 3.66
CA ILE A 218 6.58 -16.30 3.33
C ILE A 218 5.59 -16.24 4.49
N ASN A 219 5.47 -15.06 5.08
CA ASN A 219 4.58 -14.80 6.22
C ASN A 219 3.64 -13.65 5.87
N TYR A 220 2.44 -14.01 5.40
CA TYR A 220 1.45 -12.99 5.06
C TYR A 220 0.80 -12.40 6.32
N MET A 221 0.79 -11.07 6.36
CA MET A 221 0.08 -10.29 7.37
C MET A 221 -1.42 -10.22 7.04
N PRO A 222 -2.27 -10.06 8.06
CA PRO A 222 -3.71 -9.83 7.87
C PRO A 222 -4.01 -8.63 6.96
N ILE A 223 -5.18 -8.66 6.34
CA ILE A 223 -5.75 -7.53 5.60
C ILE A 223 -6.86 -6.98 6.47
N ASP A 224 -6.58 -5.92 7.22
CA ASP A 224 -7.51 -5.31 8.17
C ASP A 224 -8.23 -4.13 7.51
N LEU A 225 -9.56 -4.20 7.43
CA LEU A 225 -10.41 -3.11 6.97
C LEU A 225 -10.90 -2.31 8.17
N LEU A 226 -10.65 -1.00 8.15
CA LEU A 226 -11.01 -0.09 9.23
C LEU A 226 -11.99 0.97 8.76
N THR A 227 -12.96 1.24 9.63
CA THR A 227 -13.98 2.29 9.50
C THR A 227 -13.83 3.30 10.63
N VAL A 228 -14.59 4.39 10.56
CA VAL A 228 -14.61 5.41 11.63
C VAL A 228 -15.01 4.79 12.99
N GLU A 229 -15.85 3.76 12.98
CA GLU A 229 -16.32 3.10 14.22
C GLU A 229 -15.26 2.18 14.84
N THR A 230 -14.27 1.73 14.06
CA THR A 230 -13.27 0.73 14.51
C THR A 230 -11.88 1.30 14.73
N ILE A 231 -11.57 2.44 14.14
CA ILE A 231 -10.20 3.00 14.12
C ILE A 231 -9.63 3.28 15.51
N ASP A 232 -10.44 3.77 16.44
CA ASP A 232 -9.99 4.10 17.80
C ASP A 232 -9.72 2.86 18.66
N TYR A 233 -10.21 1.70 18.26
CA TYR A 233 -10.01 0.41 18.94
C TYR A 233 -8.93 -0.44 18.27
N TYR A 234 -8.43 0.02 17.11
CA TYR A 234 -7.38 -0.69 16.39
C TYR A 234 -6.02 -0.37 17.00
N HIS A 235 -5.46 -1.36 17.64
CA HIS A 235 -4.09 -1.32 18.12
C HIS A 235 -3.26 -2.28 17.28
N SER A 236 -2.23 -1.78 16.62
CA SER A 236 -1.20 -2.67 16.05
C SER A 236 -0.57 -3.45 17.20
N LYS A 237 -0.83 -4.75 17.22
CA LYS A 237 -0.36 -5.67 18.28
C LYS A 237 1.08 -6.09 18.01
#